data_53ad741e09e022122a960d7a6a102fb9
#
_entry.id   53ad741e09e022122a960d7a6a102fb9
#
_cell.length_a   1.000
_cell.length_b   1.000
_cell.length_c   1.000
_cell.angle_alpha   90.00
_cell.angle_beta   90.00
_cell.angle_gamma   90.00
#
_symmetry.space_group_name_H-M   'P 1'
#
loop_
_entity.id
_entity.type
_entity.pdbx_description
1 polymer ?
#
loop_
_entity_poly.entity_id
_entity_poly.type
_entity_poly.pdbx_seq_one_letter_code
_entity_poly.pdbx_strand_id
1 'polypeptide(L)'
;YPHGSAQPQKVRDGSVILMDCGCAVHGYESDISRSWVFGEPSPKQRKVWNTVKRGQEIALETAKIDVPVGSIDDAVRKYYEKEGWGPGYRLPGLSHRTGHGIGLDGHEPPYLVHGDATPLQAGMCFSDEPGLYIPGEFGIRLEDCWFMTASGPKLFTPLAKSLENPI
;
A
#
# COMPACT_ATOMS: atom_id res chain seq x y z
N TYR A 1 10.14 7.27 -6.27
CA TYR A 1 9.25 6.74 -7.30
C TYR A 1 8.61 5.46 -6.80
N PRO A 2 7.34 5.19 -7.11
CA PRO A 2 6.66 3.96 -6.69
C PRO A 2 7.29 2.70 -7.30
N HIS A 3 7.84 2.79 -8.50
CA HIS A 3 8.60 1.72 -9.16
C HIS A 3 10.09 2.01 -9.10
N GLY A 4 10.90 0.96 -9.13
CA GLY A 4 12.35 1.07 -9.12
C GLY A 4 12.91 1.89 -10.29
N SER A 5 14.16 2.30 -10.16
CA SER A 5 14.90 3.01 -11.22
C SER A 5 15.87 2.05 -11.92
N ALA A 6 16.03 2.21 -13.23
CA ALA A 6 17.05 1.51 -13.99
C ALA A 6 18.49 1.97 -13.64
N GLN A 7 18.63 3.08 -12.90
CA GLN A 7 19.92 3.59 -12.45
C GLN A 7 20.27 3.02 -11.08
N PRO A 8 21.33 2.20 -10.95
CA PRO A 8 21.76 1.66 -9.68
C PRO A 8 22.15 2.77 -8.70
N GLN A 9 21.72 2.65 -7.47
CA GLN A 9 22.10 3.55 -6.38
C GLN A 9 22.80 2.74 -5.28
N LYS A 10 23.86 3.31 -4.71
CA LYS A 10 24.52 2.70 -3.56
C LYS A 10 23.66 2.93 -2.31
N VAL A 11 23.40 1.86 -1.59
CA VAL A 11 22.78 1.94 -0.26
C VAL A 11 23.77 2.58 0.71
N ARG A 12 23.29 3.54 1.51
CA ARG A 12 24.05 4.29 2.54
C ARG A 12 23.23 4.35 3.80
N ASP A 13 23.85 4.70 4.92
CA ASP A 13 23.12 4.99 6.16
C ASP A 13 22.00 5.99 5.92
N GLY A 14 20.81 5.69 6.43
CA GLY A 14 19.60 6.45 6.21
C GLY A 14 18.88 6.18 4.88
N SER A 15 19.40 5.31 4.01
CA SER A 15 18.69 4.93 2.78
C SER A 15 17.41 4.16 3.12
N VAL A 16 16.29 4.57 2.55
CA VAL A 16 15.08 3.74 2.55
C VAL A 16 15.25 2.63 1.52
N ILE A 17 15.05 1.40 1.96
CA ILE A 17 15.00 0.22 1.11
C ILE A 17 13.52 -0.15 0.95
N LEU A 18 13.06 -0.22 -0.28
CA LEU A 18 11.77 -0.78 -0.62
C LEU A 18 12.01 -2.05 -1.41
N MET A 19 11.49 -3.15 -0.90
CA MET A 19 11.45 -4.43 -1.59
C MET A 19 10.00 -4.73 -1.95
N ASP A 20 9.79 -4.99 -3.21
CA ASP A 20 8.51 -5.34 -3.80
C ASP A 20 8.69 -6.66 -4.52
N CYS A 21 7.96 -7.68 -4.12
CA CYS A 21 8.12 -9.03 -4.62
C CYS A 21 6.83 -9.83 -4.56
N GLY A 22 6.72 -10.74 -5.52
CA GLY A 22 5.62 -11.68 -5.61
C GLY A 22 6.08 -13.04 -6.12
N CYS A 23 5.16 -13.97 -6.14
CA CYS A 23 5.35 -15.27 -6.75
C CYS A 23 4.02 -15.79 -7.31
N ALA A 24 4.11 -16.75 -8.23
CA ALA A 24 2.97 -17.47 -8.75
C ALA A 24 2.97 -18.93 -8.25
N VAL A 25 1.82 -19.38 -7.75
CA VAL A 25 1.62 -20.79 -7.34
C VAL A 25 0.33 -21.31 -7.97
N HIS A 26 0.44 -22.32 -8.80
CA HIS A 26 -0.68 -22.88 -9.57
C HIS A 26 -1.44 -21.83 -10.41
N GLY A 27 -0.74 -20.79 -10.89
CA GLY A 27 -1.30 -19.70 -11.69
C GLY A 27 -1.95 -18.58 -10.86
N TYR A 28 -1.90 -18.63 -9.53
CA TYR A 28 -2.32 -17.53 -8.68
C TYR A 28 -1.12 -16.69 -8.24
N GLU A 29 -1.26 -15.37 -8.37
CA GLU A 29 -0.24 -14.39 -8.05
C GLU A 29 -0.30 -13.94 -6.59
N SER A 30 0.83 -13.53 -6.06
CA SER A 30 0.94 -12.84 -4.77
C SER A 30 1.75 -11.57 -4.92
N ASP A 31 1.49 -10.60 -4.06
CA ASP A 31 2.15 -9.30 -4.07
C ASP A 31 2.40 -8.80 -2.66
N ILE A 32 3.62 -8.33 -2.39
CA ILE A 32 4.01 -7.86 -1.06
C ILE A 32 5.14 -6.84 -1.15
N SER A 33 4.96 -5.69 -0.52
CA SER A 33 6.03 -4.69 -0.39
C SER A 33 6.37 -4.44 1.06
N ARG A 34 7.66 -4.28 1.32
CA ARG A 34 8.19 -3.88 2.63
C ARG A 34 9.16 -2.73 2.46
N SER A 35 9.04 -1.77 3.36
CA SER A 35 10.00 -0.65 3.44
C SER A 35 10.65 -0.60 4.81
N TRP A 36 11.96 -0.45 4.81
CA TRP A 36 12.76 -0.21 6.03
C TRP A 36 13.89 0.77 5.75
N VAL A 37 14.63 1.13 6.77
CA VAL A 37 15.78 2.03 6.64
C VAL A 37 17.07 1.25 6.90
N PHE A 38 18.06 1.43 6.05
CA PHE A 38 19.41 0.92 6.30
C PHE A 38 20.10 1.86 7.31
N GLY A 39 20.45 1.33 8.48
CA GLY A 39 20.93 2.12 9.62
C GLY A 39 19.78 2.70 10.46
N GLU A 40 20.02 3.83 11.11
CA GLU A 40 19.03 4.45 12.01
C GLU A 40 18.04 5.33 11.24
N PRO A 41 16.72 5.08 11.36
CA PRO A 41 15.73 5.90 10.71
C PRO A 41 15.60 7.29 11.34
N SER A 42 15.52 8.31 10.50
CA SER A 42 15.22 9.68 10.94
C SER A 42 13.79 9.79 11.50
N PRO A 43 13.51 10.81 12.33
CA PRO A 43 12.15 11.09 12.80
C PRO A 43 11.13 11.27 11.65
N LYS A 44 11.57 11.86 10.53
CA LYS A 44 10.73 12.04 9.34
C LYS A 44 10.38 10.70 8.68
N GLN A 45 11.36 9.81 8.48
CA GLN A 45 11.15 8.48 7.93
C GLN A 45 10.21 7.66 8.80
N ARG A 46 10.39 7.71 10.10
CA ARG A 46 9.53 7.04 11.08
C ARG A 46 8.09 7.56 11.02
N LYS A 47 7.92 8.90 10.95
CA LYS A 47 6.59 9.51 10.78
C LYS A 47 5.92 9.06 9.49
N VAL A 48 6.63 9.09 8.36
CA VAL A 48 6.08 8.69 7.06
C VAL A 48 5.69 7.22 7.06
N TRP A 49 6.55 6.35 7.58
CA TRP A 49 6.26 4.92 7.68
C TRP A 49 4.99 4.64 8.50
N ASN A 50 4.86 5.28 9.67
CA ASN A 50 3.67 5.14 10.51
C ASN A 50 2.41 5.68 9.82
N THR A 51 2.53 6.75 9.04
CA THR A 51 1.41 7.29 8.26
C THR A 51 0.99 6.31 7.17
N VAL A 52 1.94 5.69 6.46
CA VAL A 52 1.65 4.67 5.44
C VAL A 52 0.98 3.44 6.07
N LYS A 53 1.52 2.95 7.19
CA LYS A 53 0.92 1.83 7.93
C LYS A 53 -0.51 2.14 8.35
N ARG A 54 -0.77 3.33 8.87
CA ARG A 54 -2.14 3.75 9.22
C ARG A 54 -3.04 3.81 8.00
N GLY A 55 -2.51 4.16 6.82
CA GLY A 55 -3.22 4.10 5.54
C GLY A 55 -3.70 2.68 5.22
N GLN A 56 -2.85 1.66 5.35
CA GLN A 56 -3.23 0.26 5.21
C GLN A 56 -4.36 -0.14 6.18
N GLU A 57 -4.22 0.20 7.45
CA GLU A 57 -5.25 -0.10 8.45
C GLU A 57 -6.60 0.54 8.09
N ILE A 58 -6.60 1.79 7.61
CA ILE A 58 -7.81 2.50 7.17
C ILE A 58 -8.45 1.81 5.96
N ALA A 59 -7.65 1.32 5.01
CA ALA A 59 -8.15 0.58 3.87
C ALA A 59 -8.95 -0.65 4.33
N LEU A 60 -8.37 -1.46 5.21
CA LEU A 60 -9.02 -2.64 5.78
C LEU A 60 -10.26 -2.30 6.64
N GLU A 61 -10.20 -1.25 7.46
CA GLU A 61 -11.33 -0.77 8.28
C GLU A 61 -12.51 -0.29 7.42
N THR A 62 -12.21 0.26 6.24
CA THR A 62 -13.21 0.77 5.30
C THR A 62 -13.85 -0.34 4.48
N ALA A 63 -13.12 -1.43 4.23
CA ALA A 63 -13.58 -2.55 3.43
C ALA A 63 -14.76 -3.29 4.09
N LYS A 64 -15.95 -3.15 3.49
CA LYS A 64 -17.19 -3.81 3.93
C LYS A 64 -17.96 -4.29 2.71
N ILE A 65 -18.75 -5.36 2.88
CA ILE A 65 -19.66 -5.86 1.82
C ILE A 65 -20.52 -4.72 1.28
N ASP A 66 -20.72 -4.69 -0.03
CA ASP A 66 -21.51 -3.73 -0.81
C ASP A 66 -20.98 -2.27 -0.81
N VAL A 67 -19.90 -1.99 -0.13
CA VAL A 67 -19.25 -0.67 -0.23
C VAL A 67 -18.52 -0.57 -1.57
N PRO A 68 -18.60 0.56 -2.31
CA PRO A 68 -17.80 0.76 -3.51
C PRO A 68 -16.31 0.65 -3.23
N VAL A 69 -15.59 -0.13 -4.02
CA VAL A 69 -14.16 -0.36 -3.80
C VAL A 69 -13.34 0.94 -3.86
N GLY A 70 -13.77 1.91 -4.66
CA GLY A 70 -13.13 3.23 -4.75
C GLY A 70 -13.21 4.05 -3.46
N SER A 71 -14.21 3.80 -2.59
CA SER A 71 -14.32 4.48 -1.30
C SER A 71 -13.19 4.13 -0.32
N ILE A 72 -12.51 3.01 -0.55
CA ILE A 72 -11.33 2.61 0.21
C ILE A 72 -10.17 3.56 -0.11
N ASP A 73 -9.92 3.83 -1.40
CA ASP A 73 -8.93 4.82 -1.84
C ASP A 73 -9.25 6.23 -1.30
N ASP A 74 -10.53 6.61 -1.37
CA ASP A 74 -10.99 7.91 -0.84
C ASP A 74 -10.70 8.06 0.65
N ALA A 75 -10.92 7.03 1.44
CA ALA A 75 -10.68 7.05 2.88
C ALA A 75 -9.18 7.20 3.20
N VAL A 76 -8.30 6.48 2.50
CA VAL A 76 -6.84 6.59 2.66
C VAL A 76 -6.37 7.98 2.26
N ARG A 77 -6.80 8.50 1.10
CA ARG A 77 -6.44 9.85 0.63
C ARG A 77 -6.89 10.92 1.59
N LYS A 78 -8.12 10.85 2.08
CA LYS A 78 -8.66 11.80 3.07
C LYS A 78 -7.81 11.82 4.36
N TYR A 79 -7.35 10.67 4.81
CA TYR A 79 -6.45 10.59 5.95
C TYR A 79 -5.10 11.24 5.62
N TYR A 80 -4.50 10.95 4.47
CA TYR A 80 -3.23 11.54 4.06
C TYR A 80 -3.31 13.05 3.90
N GLU A 81 -4.40 13.57 3.35
CA GLU A 81 -4.63 15.02 3.25
C GLU A 81 -4.72 15.69 4.62
N LYS A 82 -5.38 15.05 5.59
CA LYS A 82 -5.42 15.52 6.98
C LYS A 82 -4.03 15.56 7.63
N GLU A 83 -3.15 14.63 7.26
CA GLU A 83 -1.75 14.58 7.72
C GLU A 83 -0.83 15.53 6.92
N GLY A 84 -1.37 16.28 5.95
CA GLY A 84 -0.64 17.29 5.17
C GLY A 84 0.01 16.75 3.88
N TRP A 85 -0.45 15.59 3.36
CA TRP A 85 0.04 14.99 2.12
C TRP A 85 -0.99 15.16 0.99
N GLY A 86 -0.51 15.31 -0.23
CA GLY A 86 -1.37 15.48 -1.38
C GLY A 86 -1.79 16.93 -1.61
N PRO A 87 -3.04 17.22 -2.05
CA PRO A 87 -4.21 16.33 -2.19
C PRO A 87 -4.19 15.45 -3.45
N GLY A 88 -5.08 14.46 -3.44
CA GLY A 88 -5.25 13.55 -4.56
C GLY A 88 -3.95 12.83 -4.94
N TYR A 89 -3.51 12.94 -6.20
CA TYR A 89 -2.27 12.33 -6.69
C TYR A 89 -1.04 13.26 -6.59
N ARG A 90 -1.18 14.46 -6.00
CA ARG A 90 -0.07 15.41 -5.88
C ARG A 90 1.02 14.90 -4.92
N LEU A 91 2.27 15.13 -5.34
CA LEU A 91 3.44 14.90 -4.51
C LEU A 91 3.80 16.16 -3.69
N PRO A 92 4.35 16.01 -2.49
CA PRO A 92 4.54 14.77 -1.77
C PRO A 92 3.20 14.14 -1.34
N GLY A 93 3.03 12.84 -1.58
CA GLY A 93 1.74 12.16 -1.34
C GLY A 93 1.65 10.78 -1.98
N LEU A 94 0.42 10.26 -2.07
CA LEU A 94 0.09 8.99 -2.73
C LEU A 94 -0.15 9.22 -4.23
N SER A 95 0.82 8.87 -5.06
CA SER A 95 0.81 9.12 -6.51
C SER A 95 0.19 8.00 -7.36
N HIS A 96 -0.33 6.96 -6.74
CA HIS A 96 -1.00 5.83 -7.40
C HIS A 96 -2.25 5.41 -6.62
N ARG A 97 -2.99 4.42 -7.09
CA ARG A 97 -4.15 3.84 -6.40
C ARG A 97 -3.73 3.18 -5.08
N THR A 98 -4.68 3.00 -4.16
CA THR A 98 -4.44 2.33 -2.87
C THR A 98 -4.23 0.83 -3.02
N GLY A 99 -4.76 0.21 -4.09
CA GLY A 99 -4.58 -1.21 -4.36
C GLY A 99 -5.29 -1.66 -5.63
N HIS A 100 -5.19 -2.94 -5.91
CA HIS A 100 -5.76 -3.57 -7.11
C HIS A 100 -6.28 -4.97 -6.77
N GLY A 101 -7.20 -5.47 -7.61
CA GLY A 101 -7.56 -6.88 -7.61
C GLY A 101 -6.34 -7.74 -7.94
N ILE A 102 -6.26 -8.93 -7.35
CA ILE A 102 -5.18 -9.89 -7.58
C ILE A 102 -5.75 -11.31 -7.56
N GLY A 103 -5.27 -12.14 -8.46
CA GLY A 103 -5.72 -13.52 -8.59
C GLY A 103 -4.93 -14.27 -9.64
N LEU A 104 -5.51 -14.48 -10.83
CA LEU A 104 -4.81 -15.11 -11.96
C LEU A 104 -3.88 -14.12 -12.68
N ASP A 105 -4.15 -12.83 -12.56
CA ASP A 105 -3.25 -11.77 -12.98
C ASP A 105 -2.73 -11.03 -11.74
N GLY A 106 -1.49 -10.53 -11.78
CA GLY A 106 -0.92 -9.70 -10.71
C GLY A 106 -1.72 -8.41 -10.51
N HIS A 107 -2.29 -7.86 -11.59
CA HIS A 107 -3.20 -6.71 -11.54
C HIS A 107 -4.47 -7.02 -12.31
N GLU A 108 -5.60 -7.15 -11.64
CA GLU A 108 -6.92 -7.39 -12.27
C GLU A 108 -8.01 -6.49 -11.64
N PRO A 109 -9.10 -6.20 -12.39
CA PRO A 109 -10.24 -5.48 -11.80
C PRO A 109 -10.94 -6.29 -10.70
N PRO A 110 -11.65 -5.60 -9.77
CA PRO A 110 -11.77 -4.14 -9.66
C PRO A 110 -10.55 -3.51 -8.96
N TYR A 111 -10.46 -2.17 -8.99
CA TYR A 111 -9.33 -1.44 -8.45
C TYR A 111 -9.73 -0.58 -7.25
N LEU A 112 -8.89 -0.54 -6.22
CA LEU A 112 -9.06 0.39 -5.10
C LEU A 112 -8.58 1.78 -5.53
N VAL A 113 -9.39 2.45 -6.34
CA VAL A 113 -9.10 3.74 -6.96
C VAL A 113 -10.34 4.63 -6.93
N HIS A 114 -10.14 5.92 -6.69
CA HIS A 114 -11.23 6.91 -6.68
C HIS A 114 -12.17 6.76 -7.89
N GLY A 115 -13.47 6.71 -7.63
CA GLY A 115 -14.52 6.62 -8.65
C GLY A 115 -14.88 5.19 -9.10
N ASP A 116 -14.16 4.15 -8.67
CA ASP A 116 -14.59 2.77 -8.94
C ASP A 116 -15.80 2.44 -8.07
N ALA A 117 -16.97 2.30 -8.71
CA ALA A 117 -18.26 2.07 -8.06
C ALA A 117 -18.58 0.58 -7.87
N THR A 118 -17.67 -0.33 -8.22
CA THR A 118 -17.88 -1.77 -8.06
C THR A 118 -18.13 -2.11 -6.59
N PRO A 119 -19.26 -2.78 -6.25
CA PRO A 119 -19.52 -3.16 -4.87
C PRO A 119 -18.59 -4.29 -4.43
N LEU A 120 -17.99 -4.13 -3.26
CA LEU A 120 -17.10 -5.13 -2.66
C LEU A 120 -17.91 -6.40 -2.28
N GLN A 121 -17.47 -7.56 -2.76
CA GLN A 121 -18.15 -8.83 -2.53
C GLN A 121 -17.23 -9.86 -1.88
N ALA A 122 -17.83 -10.79 -1.16
CA ALA A 122 -17.10 -11.92 -0.58
C ALA A 122 -16.39 -12.74 -1.68
N GLY A 123 -15.16 -13.14 -1.42
CA GLY A 123 -14.29 -13.88 -2.35
C GLY A 123 -13.38 -12.99 -3.20
N MET A 124 -13.63 -11.68 -3.28
CA MET A 124 -12.71 -10.76 -3.96
C MET A 124 -11.39 -10.67 -3.20
N CYS A 125 -10.26 -10.66 -3.95
CA CYS A 125 -8.91 -10.53 -3.42
C CYS A 125 -8.27 -9.24 -3.94
N PHE A 126 -7.49 -8.59 -3.08
CA PHE A 126 -6.85 -7.31 -3.40
C PHE A 126 -5.45 -7.19 -2.81
N SER A 127 -4.60 -6.38 -3.43
CA SER A 127 -3.50 -5.73 -2.73
C SER A 127 -4.03 -4.57 -1.88
N ASP A 128 -3.29 -4.21 -0.84
CA ASP A 128 -3.45 -3.00 -0.03
C ASP A 128 -2.07 -2.38 0.08
N GLU A 129 -1.77 -1.43 -0.82
CA GLU A 129 -0.42 -0.94 -1.09
C GLU A 129 -0.26 0.59 -1.00
N PRO A 130 -0.85 1.27 -0.03
CA PRO A 130 -0.68 2.71 0.05
C PRO A 130 0.79 3.10 0.25
N GLY A 131 1.19 4.20 -0.38
CA GLY A 131 2.55 4.73 -0.29
C GLY A 131 2.57 6.23 -0.15
N LEU A 132 3.67 6.77 0.37
CA LEU A 132 3.97 8.21 0.39
C LEU A 132 5.34 8.45 -0.23
N TYR A 133 5.39 9.34 -1.20
CA TYR A 133 6.59 9.66 -1.97
C TYR A 133 6.93 11.14 -1.86
N ILE A 134 8.17 11.43 -1.48
CA ILE A 134 8.69 12.78 -1.27
C ILE A 134 9.78 13.02 -2.32
N PRO A 135 9.50 13.80 -3.38
CA PRO A 135 10.47 14.04 -4.44
C PRO A 135 11.81 14.54 -3.90
N GLY A 136 12.89 13.91 -4.38
CA GLY A 136 14.26 14.27 -3.97
C GLY A 136 14.69 13.75 -2.59
N GLU A 137 13.81 13.06 -1.86
CA GLU A 137 14.13 12.52 -0.54
C GLU A 137 14.00 11.00 -0.50
N PHE A 138 12.79 10.49 -0.32
CA PHE A 138 12.51 9.06 -0.25
C PHE A 138 11.02 8.74 -0.50
N GLY A 139 10.71 7.47 -0.67
CA GLY A 139 9.34 6.95 -0.68
C GLY A 139 9.22 5.74 0.23
N ILE A 140 8.03 5.52 0.77
CA ILE A 140 7.67 4.37 1.58
C ILE A 140 6.38 3.79 1.03
N ARG A 141 6.34 2.48 0.81
CA ARG A 141 5.15 1.68 0.51
C ARG A 141 5.16 0.45 1.40
N LEU A 142 4.02 0.12 1.94
CA LEU A 142 3.74 -1.15 2.60
C LEU A 142 2.61 -1.82 1.83
N GLU A 143 2.73 -3.11 1.61
CA GLU A 143 1.76 -3.85 0.83
C GLU A 143 1.54 -5.24 1.39
N ASP A 144 0.28 -5.60 1.49
CA ASP A 144 -0.16 -6.95 1.85
C ASP A 144 -1.41 -7.31 1.04
N CYS A 145 -1.54 -8.59 0.71
CA CYS A 145 -2.75 -9.08 0.06
C CYS A 145 -3.79 -9.50 1.10
N TRP A 146 -5.05 -9.25 0.76
CA TRP A 146 -6.21 -9.59 1.58
C TRP A 146 -7.38 -10.08 0.74
N PHE A 147 -8.33 -10.74 1.35
CA PHE A 147 -9.55 -11.19 0.70
C PHE A 147 -10.78 -10.82 1.53
N MET A 148 -11.88 -10.56 0.84
CA MET A 148 -13.14 -10.21 1.50
C MET A 148 -13.91 -11.45 1.90
N THR A 149 -14.36 -11.52 3.15
CA THR A 149 -15.28 -12.54 3.65
C THR A 149 -16.63 -11.93 3.99
N ALA A 150 -17.65 -12.76 4.23
CA ALA A 150 -18.96 -12.28 4.69
C ALA A 150 -18.88 -11.49 6.03
N SER A 151 -17.83 -11.69 6.82
CA SER A 151 -17.62 -11.04 8.12
C SER A 151 -16.60 -9.90 8.09
N GLY A 152 -16.07 -9.54 6.93
CA GLY A 152 -15.06 -8.49 6.74
C GLY A 152 -13.78 -8.99 6.06
N PRO A 153 -12.80 -8.09 5.86
CA PRO A 153 -11.54 -8.41 5.21
C PRO A 153 -10.68 -9.34 6.08
N LYS A 154 -9.91 -10.19 5.44
CA LYS A 154 -8.89 -11.05 6.07
C LYS A 154 -7.61 -10.97 5.30
N LEU A 155 -6.52 -10.76 5.99
CA LEU A 155 -5.17 -10.76 5.43
C LEU A 155 -4.69 -12.19 5.14
N PHE A 156 -3.93 -12.35 4.05
CA PHE A 156 -3.19 -13.59 3.79
C PHE A 156 -1.92 -13.68 4.65
N THR A 157 -1.30 -12.52 4.92
CA THR A 157 -0.09 -12.37 5.72
C THR A 157 -0.28 -11.30 6.79
N PRO A 158 0.41 -11.36 7.95
CA PRO A 158 0.35 -10.30 8.93
C PRO A 158 0.97 -9.02 8.40
N LEU A 159 0.37 -7.87 8.72
CA LEU A 159 0.94 -6.55 8.42
C LEU A 159 2.31 -6.39 9.09
N ALA A 160 3.20 -5.61 8.44
CA ALA A 160 4.47 -5.21 9.03
C ALA A 160 4.28 -4.63 10.44
N LYS A 161 5.09 -5.07 11.39
CA LYS A 161 4.92 -4.68 12.81
C LYS A 161 5.46 -3.29 13.09
N SER A 162 6.63 -2.98 12.58
CA SER A 162 7.28 -1.67 12.73
C SER A 162 8.29 -1.45 11.62
N LEU A 163 8.83 -0.24 11.56
CA LEU A 163 9.92 0.11 10.63
C LEU A 163 11.19 -0.73 10.87
N GLU A 164 11.44 -1.13 12.12
CA GLU A 164 12.60 -1.95 12.52
C GLU A 164 12.34 -3.45 12.36
N ASN A 165 11.08 -3.84 12.32
CA ASN A 165 10.66 -5.23 12.13
C ASN A 165 9.59 -5.29 11.04
N PRO A 166 10.02 -5.12 9.76
CA PRO A 166 9.10 -5.03 8.63
C PRO A 166 8.50 -6.38 8.21
N ILE A 167 8.98 -7.49 8.76
CA ILE A 167 8.56 -8.87 8.45
C ILE A 167 7.93 -9.53 9.66
#